data_0ec3180b89c1abc17e37cc66bad23ce0
#
_entry.id   0ec3180b89c1abc17e37cc66bad23ce0
#
_cell.length_a   1.000
_cell.length_b   1.000
_cell.length_c   1.000
_cell.angle_alpha   90.00
_cell.angle_beta   90.00
_cell.angle_gamma   90.00
#
_symmetry.space_group_name_H-M   'P 1'
#
loop_
_entity.id
_entity.type
_entity.pdbx_description
1 polymer ?
#
loop_
_entity_poly.entity_id
_entity_poly.type
_entity_poly.pdbx_seq_one_letter_code
_entity_poly.pdbx_strand_id
1 'polypeptide(L)'
;MRQQRFFRFMARIIPETLTEPELIKVLEVAKKPQTRLAFALGFYQAMRIGEIVNLLPEHVDKGQKLLRIKQGKGSKDRNIPIAPQVMSGLKYLPIKCGIRGLQVAFKKALKRAGITKNLHFHSLRHSGATFYLNIKRWDLRSVQVFLGHSKVATTEIYTHVNPENLVERMWGTYGNLP
;
A
#
# COMPACT_ATOMS: atom_id res chain seq x y z
N MET A 1 -42.85 -4.69 -14.21
CA MET A 1 -41.69 -5.65 -14.23
C MET A 1 -40.36 -5.08 -14.75
N ARG A 2 -40.20 -3.81 -15.14
CA ARG A 2 -38.90 -3.24 -15.62
C ARG A 2 -38.08 -2.55 -14.53
N GLN A 3 -38.64 -2.14 -13.40
CA GLN A 3 -37.92 -1.42 -12.33
C GLN A 3 -37.09 -2.32 -11.42
N GLN A 4 -37.42 -3.60 -11.28
CA GLN A 4 -36.66 -4.52 -10.41
C GLN A 4 -35.34 -4.99 -11.04
N ARG A 5 -35.13 -4.85 -12.35
CA ARG A 5 -33.85 -5.17 -13.02
C ARG A 5 -32.78 -4.08 -12.83
N PHE A 6 -33.17 -2.86 -12.54
CA PHE A 6 -32.22 -1.74 -12.39
C PHE A 6 -31.49 -1.75 -11.04
N PHE A 7 -32.13 -2.24 -9.97
CA PHE A 7 -31.51 -2.33 -8.63
C PHE A 7 -30.50 -3.48 -8.47
N ARG A 8 -30.51 -4.45 -9.36
CA ARG A 8 -29.58 -5.60 -9.30
C ARG A 8 -28.18 -5.27 -9.86
N PHE A 9 -27.98 -4.10 -10.46
CA PHE A 9 -26.73 -3.72 -11.13
C PHE A 9 -25.78 -2.88 -10.26
N MET A 10 -26.15 -2.52 -9.04
CA MET A 10 -25.37 -1.59 -8.19
C MET A 10 -25.02 -2.07 -6.79
N ALA A 11 -25.12 -3.34 -6.49
CA ALA A 11 -24.38 -3.89 -5.37
C ALA A 11 -22.94 -4.15 -5.84
N ARG A 12 -22.16 -3.08 -6.10
CA ARG A 12 -20.70 -3.19 -6.06
C ARG A 12 -20.37 -3.63 -4.65
N ILE A 13 -20.07 -4.92 -4.48
CA ILE A 13 -19.53 -5.45 -3.23
C ILE A 13 -18.36 -4.55 -2.89
N ILE A 14 -18.51 -3.74 -1.85
CA ILE A 14 -17.40 -2.92 -1.35
C ILE A 14 -16.33 -3.92 -0.93
N PRO A 15 -15.13 -3.90 -1.53
CA PRO A 15 -14.10 -4.88 -1.20
C PRO A 15 -13.78 -4.80 0.29
N GLU A 16 -13.75 -5.93 0.97
CA GLU A 16 -13.32 -5.99 2.35
C GLU A 16 -11.91 -5.44 2.49
N THR A 17 -11.70 -4.61 3.50
CA THR A 17 -10.40 -4.00 3.81
C THR A 17 -9.90 -4.45 5.17
N LEU A 18 -8.57 -4.47 5.30
CA LEU A 18 -7.89 -4.68 6.57
C LEU A 18 -7.76 -3.32 7.28
N THR A 19 -8.16 -3.23 8.52
CA THR A 19 -7.89 -2.04 9.34
C THR A 19 -6.46 -2.05 9.84
N GLU A 20 -5.95 -0.90 10.30
CA GLU A 20 -4.57 -0.83 10.85
C GLU A 20 -4.39 -1.74 12.08
N PRO A 21 -5.31 -1.81 13.06
CA PRO A 21 -5.21 -2.78 14.16
C PRO A 21 -5.20 -4.24 13.72
N GLU A 22 -5.97 -4.59 12.68
CA GLU A 22 -5.94 -5.93 12.11
C GLU A 22 -4.61 -6.21 11.40
N LEU A 23 -4.05 -5.21 10.68
CA LEU A 23 -2.72 -5.33 10.09
C LEU A 23 -1.66 -5.62 11.15
N ILE A 24 -1.69 -4.90 12.28
CA ILE A 24 -0.74 -5.10 13.38
C ILE A 24 -0.76 -6.56 13.84
N LYS A 25 -1.94 -7.14 14.07
CA LYS A 25 -2.09 -8.57 14.41
C LYS A 25 -1.47 -9.49 13.34
N VAL A 26 -1.65 -9.17 12.05
CA VAL A 26 -1.07 -9.92 10.94
C VAL A 26 0.46 -9.81 10.93
N LEU A 27 1.01 -8.63 11.24
CA LEU A 27 2.46 -8.40 11.31
C LEU A 27 3.09 -9.16 12.49
N GLU A 28 2.43 -9.22 13.64
CA GLU A 28 2.89 -9.94 14.84
C GLU A 28 3.04 -11.45 14.58
N VAL A 29 2.09 -12.06 13.88
CA VAL A 29 2.13 -13.49 13.57
C VAL A 29 3.03 -13.84 12.38
N ALA A 30 3.54 -12.85 11.65
CA ALA A 30 4.46 -13.02 10.54
C ALA A 30 5.88 -13.27 11.07
N LYS A 31 6.30 -14.53 11.09
CA LYS A 31 7.57 -14.96 11.71
C LYS A 31 8.83 -14.38 11.05
N LYS A 32 8.85 -14.30 9.69
CA LYS A 32 10.03 -13.87 8.95
C LYS A 32 10.04 -12.34 8.79
N PRO A 33 11.13 -11.64 9.18
CA PRO A 33 11.21 -10.18 9.05
C PRO A 33 10.93 -9.66 7.64
N GLN A 34 11.43 -10.34 6.60
CA GLN A 34 11.17 -9.99 5.20
C GLN A 34 9.68 -10.11 4.83
N THR A 35 8.98 -11.12 5.35
CA THR A 35 7.53 -11.29 5.12
C THR A 35 6.75 -10.20 5.82
N ARG A 36 7.13 -9.84 7.05
CA ARG A 36 6.57 -8.73 7.82
C ARG A 36 6.73 -7.41 7.07
N LEU A 37 7.94 -7.15 6.57
CA LEU A 37 8.22 -5.98 5.74
C LEU A 37 7.34 -5.96 4.48
N ALA A 38 7.21 -7.09 3.77
CA ALA A 38 6.40 -7.16 2.56
C ALA A 38 4.92 -6.82 2.82
N PHE A 39 4.36 -7.26 3.95
CA PHE A 39 2.98 -6.92 4.33
C PHE A 39 2.85 -5.45 4.71
N ALA A 40 3.81 -4.91 5.47
CA ALA A 40 3.85 -3.49 5.83
C ALA A 40 3.97 -2.60 4.58
N LEU A 41 4.82 -2.95 3.60
CA LEU A 41 4.95 -2.26 2.31
C LEU A 41 3.63 -2.33 1.51
N GLY A 42 2.96 -3.48 1.53
CA GLY A 42 1.66 -3.62 0.86
C GLY A 42 0.59 -2.68 1.41
N PHE A 43 0.58 -2.43 2.70
CA PHE A 43 -0.39 -1.57 3.37
C PHE A 43 0.09 -0.12 3.44
N TYR A 44 1.18 0.17 4.19
CA TYR A 44 1.61 1.55 4.45
C TYR A 44 2.20 2.25 3.22
N GLN A 45 2.75 1.51 2.27
CA GLN A 45 3.22 2.06 0.99
C GLN A 45 2.26 1.80 -0.17
N ALA A 46 1.17 1.10 0.12
CA ALA A 46 0.16 0.71 -0.87
C ALA A 46 0.78 0.15 -2.18
N MET A 47 1.91 -0.56 -2.06
CA MET A 47 2.66 -1.12 -3.19
C MET A 47 1.99 -2.35 -3.78
N ARG A 48 2.17 -2.54 -5.10
CA ARG A 48 1.80 -3.80 -5.76
C ARG A 48 2.79 -4.90 -5.35
N ILE A 49 2.33 -6.15 -5.28
CA ILE A 49 3.18 -7.29 -4.88
C ILE A 49 4.42 -7.43 -5.78
N GLY A 50 4.27 -7.17 -7.09
CA GLY A 50 5.41 -7.17 -8.02
C GLY A 50 6.43 -6.05 -7.74
N GLU A 51 5.96 -4.87 -7.31
CA GLU A 51 6.84 -3.78 -6.91
C GLU A 51 7.61 -4.13 -5.63
N ILE A 52 6.96 -4.83 -4.69
CA ILE A 52 7.56 -5.25 -3.42
C ILE A 52 8.68 -6.27 -3.64
N VAL A 53 8.46 -7.29 -4.47
CA VAL A 53 9.49 -8.32 -4.71
C VAL A 53 10.67 -7.81 -5.52
N ASN A 54 10.48 -6.74 -6.29
CA ASN A 54 11.52 -6.08 -7.09
C ASN A 54 12.17 -4.88 -6.36
N LEU A 55 11.76 -4.60 -5.11
CA LEU A 55 12.35 -3.51 -4.33
C LEU A 55 13.74 -3.90 -3.81
N LEU A 56 14.73 -3.10 -4.18
CA LEU A 56 16.12 -3.29 -3.80
C LEU A 56 16.59 -2.20 -2.82
N PRO A 57 17.66 -2.43 -2.04
CA PRO A 57 18.21 -1.43 -1.12
C PRO A 57 18.56 -0.09 -1.79
N GLU A 58 19.08 -0.11 -3.02
CA GLU A 58 19.42 1.10 -3.78
C GLU A 58 18.22 1.94 -4.21
N HIS A 59 17.00 1.42 -4.09
CA HIS A 59 15.78 2.18 -4.34
C HIS A 59 15.32 3.00 -3.13
N VAL A 60 16.04 2.91 -2.00
CA VAL A 60 15.70 3.57 -0.73
C VAL A 60 16.55 4.79 -0.52
N ASP A 61 15.98 5.97 -0.61
CA ASP A 61 16.61 7.21 -0.18
C ASP A 61 16.15 7.56 1.24
N LYS A 62 16.99 7.22 2.23
CA LYS A 62 16.68 7.51 3.64
C LYS A 62 16.79 9.00 3.97
N GLY A 63 17.67 9.73 3.30
CA GLY A 63 17.87 11.16 3.52
C GLY A 63 16.65 11.95 3.11
N GLN A 64 16.13 11.69 1.93
CA GLN A 64 14.91 12.32 1.41
C GLN A 64 13.63 11.60 1.86
N LYS A 65 13.74 10.46 2.56
CA LYS A 65 12.59 9.62 2.97
C LYS A 65 11.73 9.17 1.79
N LEU A 66 12.36 8.79 0.69
CA LEU A 66 11.70 8.39 -0.56
C LEU A 66 12.04 6.95 -0.95
N LEU A 67 11.05 6.24 -1.53
CA LEU A 67 11.23 5.00 -2.27
C LEU A 67 11.07 5.26 -3.76
N ARG A 68 12.06 4.86 -4.54
CA ARG A 68 11.97 4.85 -6.00
C ARG A 68 11.35 3.54 -6.47
N ILE A 69 10.13 3.62 -6.97
CA ILE A 69 9.40 2.46 -7.51
C ILE A 69 9.65 2.38 -9.00
N LYS A 70 10.46 1.39 -9.39
CA LYS A 70 10.66 1.07 -10.80
C LYS A 70 9.43 0.32 -11.33
N GLN A 71 8.85 0.82 -12.40
CA GLN A 71 7.74 0.17 -13.08
C GLN A 71 8.26 -0.53 -14.34
N GLY A 72 7.72 -1.73 -14.62
CA GLY A 72 8.09 -2.48 -15.83
C GLY A 72 7.63 -1.77 -17.12
N LYS A 73 7.90 -2.40 -18.26
CA LYS A 73 7.72 -1.91 -19.62
C LYS A 73 6.41 -1.10 -19.79
N GLY A 74 6.55 0.17 -20.18
CA GLY A 74 5.42 1.06 -20.49
C GLY A 74 4.87 1.91 -19.34
N SER A 75 5.39 1.80 -18.13
CA SER A 75 4.99 2.65 -16.99
C SER A 75 6.16 3.50 -16.51
N LYS A 76 5.87 4.74 -16.11
CA LYS A 76 6.90 5.67 -15.59
C LYS A 76 7.29 5.29 -14.16
N ASP A 77 8.59 5.35 -13.84
CA ASP A 77 9.09 5.28 -12.46
C ASP A 77 8.43 6.38 -11.63
N ARG A 78 8.23 6.10 -10.33
CA ARG A 78 7.72 7.10 -9.40
C ARG A 78 8.46 7.06 -8.08
N ASN A 79 8.56 8.21 -7.43
CA ASN A 79 9.01 8.33 -6.06
C ASN A 79 7.80 8.42 -5.12
N ILE A 80 7.82 7.67 -4.02
CA ILE A 80 6.79 7.73 -2.99
C ILE A 80 7.43 7.95 -1.62
N PRO A 81 6.78 8.69 -0.70
CA PRO A 81 7.32 8.92 0.63
C PRO A 81 7.35 7.61 1.43
N ILE A 82 8.40 7.44 2.24
CA ILE A 82 8.52 6.29 3.14
C ILE A 82 7.66 6.54 4.38
N ALA A 83 6.72 5.65 4.64
CA ALA A 83 5.96 5.67 5.88
C ALA A 83 6.87 5.30 7.06
N PRO A 84 6.78 6.00 8.22
CA PRO A 84 7.62 5.72 9.38
C PRO A 84 7.59 4.25 9.81
N GLN A 85 6.43 3.60 9.72
CA GLN A 85 6.21 2.19 10.11
C GLN A 85 7.03 1.17 9.31
N VAL A 86 7.50 1.52 8.11
CA VAL A 86 8.32 0.60 7.30
C VAL A 86 9.80 0.92 7.38
N MET A 87 10.19 2.10 7.89
CA MET A 87 11.56 2.61 7.86
C MET A 87 12.56 1.61 8.48
N SER A 88 12.28 1.13 9.69
CA SER A 88 13.15 0.17 10.39
C SER A 88 13.24 -1.19 9.70
N GLY A 89 12.20 -1.57 8.97
CA GLY A 89 12.11 -2.84 8.24
C GLY A 89 12.92 -2.86 6.95
N LEU A 90 13.22 -1.70 6.34
CA LEU A 90 13.91 -1.62 5.04
C LEU A 90 15.30 -2.26 5.04
N LYS A 91 15.93 -2.42 6.21
CA LYS A 91 17.18 -3.19 6.37
C LYS A 91 17.08 -4.66 5.97
N TYR A 92 15.87 -5.21 5.85
CA TYR A 92 15.62 -6.59 5.45
C TYR A 92 15.45 -6.78 3.94
N LEU A 93 15.62 -5.74 3.14
CA LEU A 93 15.67 -5.85 1.68
C LEU A 93 16.93 -6.59 1.22
N PRO A 94 16.90 -7.26 0.06
CA PRO A 94 15.73 -7.51 -0.80
C PRO A 94 14.80 -8.60 -0.25
N ILE A 95 13.54 -8.58 -0.69
CA ILE A 95 12.56 -9.63 -0.35
C ILE A 95 12.87 -10.89 -1.17
N LYS A 96 13.45 -11.91 -0.54
CA LYS A 96 13.84 -13.17 -1.20
C LYS A 96 12.65 -14.10 -1.52
N CYS A 97 11.45 -13.80 -1.00
CA CYS A 97 10.24 -14.58 -1.22
C CYS A 97 9.52 -14.11 -2.50
N GLY A 98 9.27 -15.00 -3.42
CA GLY A 98 8.52 -14.69 -4.65
C GLY A 98 7.03 -14.39 -4.40
N ILE A 99 6.35 -13.88 -5.43
CA ILE A 99 4.94 -13.46 -5.39
C ILE A 99 4.03 -14.53 -4.78
N ARG A 100 4.09 -15.78 -5.29
CA ARG A 100 3.25 -16.88 -4.80
C ARG A 100 3.53 -17.19 -3.32
N GLY A 101 4.77 -17.16 -2.92
CA GLY A 101 5.17 -17.36 -1.52
C GLY A 101 4.59 -16.32 -0.58
N LEU A 102 4.61 -15.03 -0.98
CA LEU A 102 4.01 -13.94 -0.22
C LEU A 102 2.48 -14.05 -0.13
N GLN A 103 1.81 -14.47 -1.22
CA GLN A 103 0.37 -14.69 -1.22
C GLN A 103 -0.03 -15.80 -0.24
N VAL A 104 0.69 -16.92 -0.27
CA VAL A 104 0.46 -18.05 0.67
C VAL A 104 0.76 -17.62 2.10
N ALA A 105 1.87 -16.91 2.32
CA ALA A 105 2.25 -16.42 3.65
C ALA A 105 1.19 -15.47 4.22
N PHE A 106 0.61 -14.60 3.39
CA PHE A 106 -0.44 -13.68 3.82
C PHE A 106 -1.72 -14.41 4.24
N LYS A 107 -2.19 -15.38 3.44
CA LYS A 107 -3.35 -16.22 3.82
C LYS A 107 -3.13 -16.96 5.14
N LYS A 108 -1.94 -17.53 5.33
CA LYS A 108 -1.56 -18.19 6.60
C LYS A 108 -1.54 -17.21 7.77
N ALA A 109 -1.04 -15.98 7.55
CA ALA A 109 -1.00 -14.95 8.58
C ALA A 109 -2.40 -14.47 8.97
N LEU A 110 -3.31 -14.25 8.01
CA LEU A 110 -4.72 -13.93 8.30
C LEU A 110 -5.36 -14.99 9.21
N LYS A 111 -5.20 -16.28 8.84
CA LYS A 111 -5.72 -17.39 9.65
C LYS A 111 -5.16 -17.39 11.08
N ARG A 112 -3.84 -17.19 11.23
CA ARG A 112 -3.18 -17.14 12.56
C ARG A 112 -3.59 -15.93 13.38
N ALA A 113 -3.88 -14.80 12.73
CA ALA A 113 -4.36 -13.57 13.37
C ALA A 113 -5.86 -13.61 13.70
N GLY A 114 -6.57 -14.71 13.39
CA GLY A 114 -8.02 -14.85 13.63
C GLY A 114 -8.87 -13.95 12.72
N ILE A 115 -8.35 -13.54 11.55
CA ILE A 115 -9.06 -12.67 10.61
C ILE A 115 -9.81 -13.54 9.59
N THR A 116 -11.14 -13.48 9.64
CA THR A 116 -12.04 -14.30 8.79
C THR A 116 -12.39 -13.65 7.45
N LYS A 117 -12.06 -12.36 7.26
CA LYS A 117 -12.28 -11.62 6.03
C LYS A 117 -11.63 -12.31 4.82
N ASN A 118 -12.31 -12.30 3.67
CA ASN A 118 -11.76 -12.88 2.45
C ASN A 118 -10.78 -11.92 1.75
N LEU A 119 -9.60 -11.77 2.34
CA LEU A 119 -8.57 -10.86 1.87
C LEU A 119 -7.50 -11.61 1.07
N HIS A 120 -6.97 -10.95 0.06
CA HIS A 120 -5.82 -11.38 -0.73
C HIS A 120 -4.65 -10.41 -0.52
N PHE A 121 -3.45 -10.75 -0.99
CA PHE A 121 -2.31 -9.85 -0.84
C PHE A 121 -2.58 -8.44 -1.43
N HIS A 122 -3.29 -8.37 -2.55
CA HIS A 122 -3.68 -7.09 -3.16
C HIS A 122 -4.64 -6.27 -2.28
N SER A 123 -5.37 -6.91 -1.38
CA SER A 123 -6.22 -6.22 -0.42
C SER A 123 -5.43 -5.32 0.54
N LEU A 124 -4.13 -5.62 0.79
CA LEU A 124 -3.25 -4.73 1.57
C LEU A 124 -3.14 -3.35 0.92
N ARG A 125 -2.91 -3.28 -0.39
CA ARG A 125 -2.87 -2.03 -1.14
C ARG A 125 -4.21 -1.29 -1.10
N HIS A 126 -5.30 -2.02 -1.25
CA HIS A 126 -6.66 -1.47 -1.18
C HIS A 126 -6.93 -0.88 0.21
N SER A 127 -6.55 -1.62 1.25
CA SER A 127 -6.68 -1.19 2.64
C SER A 127 -5.83 0.04 2.94
N GLY A 128 -4.60 0.08 2.44
CA GLY A 128 -3.73 1.25 2.56
C GLY A 128 -4.31 2.49 1.89
N ALA A 129 -4.86 2.36 0.67
CA ALA A 129 -5.53 3.47 0.00
C ALA A 129 -6.72 4.00 0.83
N THR A 130 -7.57 3.09 1.33
CA THR A 130 -8.72 3.42 2.19
C THR A 130 -8.27 4.07 3.50
N PHE A 131 -7.17 3.57 4.09
CA PHE A 131 -6.58 4.13 5.30
C PHE A 131 -6.14 5.58 5.11
N TYR A 132 -5.43 5.90 4.03
CA TYR A 132 -5.00 7.27 3.76
C TYR A 132 -6.17 8.19 3.44
N LEU A 133 -7.16 7.75 2.67
CA LEU A 133 -8.35 8.55 2.36
C LEU A 133 -9.21 8.81 3.60
N ASN A 134 -9.58 7.75 4.33
CA ASN A 134 -10.64 7.82 5.33
C ASN A 134 -10.11 8.13 6.74
N ILE A 135 -8.95 7.60 7.10
CA ILE A 135 -8.38 7.73 8.45
C ILE A 135 -7.39 8.90 8.49
N LYS A 136 -6.48 8.97 7.51
CA LYS A 136 -5.46 10.02 7.47
C LYS A 136 -5.92 11.28 6.71
N ARG A 137 -7.14 11.26 6.16
CA ARG A 137 -7.79 12.41 5.52
C ARG A 137 -6.98 13.02 4.37
N TRP A 138 -6.20 12.19 3.66
CA TRP A 138 -5.56 12.64 2.44
C TRP A 138 -6.61 12.91 1.36
N ASP A 139 -6.41 13.94 0.55
CA ASP A 139 -7.25 14.16 -0.61
C ASP A 139 -7.06 13.05 -1.64
N LEU A 140 -8.12 12.83 -2.45
CA LEU A 140 -8.14 11.76 -3.45
C LEU A 140 -6.96 11.85 -4.43
N ARG A 141 -6.55 13.06 -4.81
CA ARG A 141 -5.47 13.27 -5.77
C ARG A 141 -4.12 12.85 -5.19
N SER A 142 -3.83 13.24 -3.96
CA SER A 142 -2.62 12.79 -3.25
C SER A 142 -2.54 11.26 -3.18
N VAL A 143 -3.65 10.60 -2.87
CA VAL A 143 -3.71 9.12 -2.85
C VAL A 143 -3.52 8.54 -4.25
N GLN A 144 -4.11 9.11 -5.30
CA GLN A 144 -3.91 8.65 -6.69
C GLN A 144 -2.44 8.74 -7.11
N VAL A 145 -1.76 9.86 -6.81
CA VAL A 145 -0.33 10.04 -7.09
C VAL A 145 0.51 9.04 -6.31
N PHE A 146 0.25 8.87 -5.02
CA PHE A 146 0.91 7.89 -4.17
C PHE A 146 0.76 6.45 -4.71
N LEU A 147 -0.42 6.10 -5.17
CA LEU A 147 -0.68 4.81 -5.80
C LEU A 147 -0.02 4.65 -7.17
N GLY A 148 0.33 5.73 -7.86
CA GLY A 148 0.85 5.69 -9.23
C GLY A 148 -0.20 5.24 -10.23
N HIS A 149 -1.39 5.82 -10.19
CA HIS A 149 -2.41 5.60 -11.20
C HIS A 149 -2.07 6.41 -12.45
N SER A 150 -1.70 5.71 -13.53
CA SER A 150 -1.29 6.33 -14.81
C SER A 150 -2.45 6.93 -15.62
N LYS A 151 -3.68 6.53 -15.35
CA LYS A 151 -4.87 7.07 -16.02
C LYS A 151 -5.49 8.17 -15.17
N VAL A 152 -4.93 9.36 -15.26
CA VAL A 152 -5.65 10.57 -14.95
C VAL A 152 -5.78 11.33 -16.26
N ALA A 153 -6.95 11.21 -16.88
CA ALA A 153 -7.34 12.11 -17.94
C ALA A 153 -7.25 13.54 -17.38
N THR A 154 -6.58 14.42 -18.14
CA THR A 154 -6.32 15.84 -17.86
C THR A 154 -5.08 16.13 -17.02
N THR A 155 -3.97 16.24 -17.75
CA THR A 155 -2.62 16.57 -17.23
C THR A 155 -2.45 18.07 -16.87
N GLU A 156 -3.42 18.92 -17.04
CA GLU A 156 -3.21 20.38 -17.02
C GLU A 156 -3.53 21.09 -15.70
N ILE A 157 -4.22 20.50 -14.75
CA ILE A 157 -4.66 21.22 -13.53
C ILE A 157 -3.89 20.81 -12.25
N TYR A 158 -3.00 19.82 -12.29
CA TYR A 158 -2.46 19.19 -11.06
C TYR A 158 -0.94 19.09 -11.00
N THR A 159 -0.23 20.10 -11.45
CA THR A 159 1.24 20.19 -11.41
C THR A 159 1.85 20.29 -10.00
N HIS A 160 1.05 20.27 -8.94
CA HIS A 160 1.49 20.65 -7.59
C HIS A 160 1.58 19.51 -6.56
N VAL A 161 1.37 18.23 -6.92
CA VAL A 161 1.64 17.14 -5.98
C VAL A 161 3.08 16.65 -6.19
N ASN A 162 4.02 17.37 -5.60
CA ASN A 162 5.42 16.98 -5.54
C ASN A 162 5.60 15.85 -4.52
N PRO A 163 6.43 14.81 -4.78
CA PRO A 163 6.80 13.79 -3.80
C PRO A 163 7.29 14.34 -2.46
N GLU A 164 7.98 15.46 -2.46
CA GLU A 164 8.44 16.17 -1.24
C GLU A 164 7.26 16.61 -0.36
N ASN A 165 6.21 17.19 -0.95
CA ASN A 165 5.00 17.57 -0.22
C ASN A 165 4.27 16.33 0.35
N LEU A 166 4.39 15.17 -0.30
CA LEU A 166 3.87 13.91 0.22
C LEU A 166 4.72 13.37 1.38
N VAL A 167 6.03 13.66 1.42
CA VAL A 167 6.89 13.35 2.57
C VAL A 167 6.40 14.10 3.81
N GLU A 168 6.20 15.41 3.72
CA GLU A 168 5.68 16.21 4.83
C GLU A 168 4.33 15.71 5.33
N ARG A 169 3.40 15.41 4.42
CA ARG A 169 2.09 14.84 4.77
C ARG A 169 2.22 13.49 5.45
N MET A 170 3.07 12.62 4.93
CA MET A 170 3.29 11.30 5.50
C MET A 170 3.80 11.40 6.94
N TRP A 171 4.86 12.19 7.14
CA TRP A 171 5.49 12.33 8.46
C TRP A 171 4.67 13.18 9.42
N GLY A 172 4.02 14.25 8.96
CA GLY A 172 3.10 15.05 9.78
C GLY A 172 1.87 14.27 10.22
N THR A 173 1.39 13.36 9.38
CA THR A 173 0.27 12.45 9.71
C THR A 173 0.61 11.47 10.84
N TYR A 174 1.88 11.16 11.03
CA TYR A 174 2.43 10.31 12.09
C TYR A 174 3.27 11.10 13.10
N GLY A 175 3.17 12.43 13.07
CA GLY A 175 3.91 13.32 13.94
C GLY A 175 3.86 12.88 15.39
N ASN A 176 5.06 12.78 16.01
CA ASN A 176 5.27 12.36 17.40
C ASN A 176 4.99 10.87 17.69
N LEU A 177 5.52 9.97 16.87
CA LEU A 177 5.84 8.62 17.36
C LEU A 177 7.16 8.71 18.15
N PRO A 178 7.19 8.20 19.40
CA PRO A 178 8.38 8.21 20.23
C PRO A 178 9.54 7.42 19.63
#